data_93b121d95e9fe7a1bc4700b77d437186
#
_entry.id   93b121d95e9fe7a1bc4700b77d437186
#
_cell.length_a   1.000
_cell.length_b   1.000
_cell.length_c   1.000
_cell.angle_alpha   90.00
_cell.angle_beta   90.00
_cell.angle_gamma   90.00
#
_symmetry.space_group_name_H-M   'P 1'
#
loop_
_entity.id
_entity.type
_entity.pdbx_description
1 polymer ?
#
loop_
_entity_poly.entity_id
_entity_poly.type
_entity_poly.pdbx_seq_one_letter_code
_entity_poly.pdbx_strand_id
1 'polypeptide(L)'
;QDSDLFTFSTRDRFVKVAVQLLTGTPLDQLGILRPQLTSRLLFEPAISQDSIKGMVIHIDGYDNAITNISAELFQQLRRKRPFEIYFAGYRLNSLMSSYLDVEVAELLALFGTHGMLEIAMNQGNAASLCGLEKYTPVNVRFINAAETFV
;
A
#
# COMPACT_ATOMS: atom_id res chain seq x y z
N GLN A 1 23.36 -22.11 -24.39
CA GLN A 1 23.54 -22.58 -23.00
C GLN A 1 22.73 -21.63 -22.14
N ASP A 2 21.58 -22.08 -21.71
CA ASP A 2 20.81 -21.36 -20.69
C ASP A 2 21.57 -21.46 -19.36
N SER A 3 22.08 -20.34 -18.88
CA SER A 3 22.68 -20.29 -17.55
C SER A 3 21.58 -20.47 -16.51
N ASP A 4 21.67 -21.45 -15.63
CA ASP A 4 20.78 -21.69 -14.50
C ASP A 4 20.91 -20.61 -13.40
N LEU A 5 21.63 -19.53 -13.68
CA LEU A 5 21.84 -18.41 -12.77
C LEU A 5 20.74 -17.36 -12.97
N PHE A 6 19.79 -17.32 -12.05
CA PHE A 6 18.65 -16.39 -12.07
C PHE A 6 18.85 -15.23 -11.07
N THR A 7 19.97 -14.55 -11.15
CA THR A 7 20.31 -13.46 -10.22
C THR A 7 19.38 -12.24 -10.39
N PHE A 8 18.98 -11.96 -11.65
CA PHE A 8 18.07 -10.84 -11.96
C PHE A 8 16.81 -11.35 -12.65
N SER A 9 15.75 -11.61 -11.88
CA SER A 9 14.50 -12.16 -12.39
C SER A 9 13.88 -11.34 -13.53
N THR A 10 14.01 -10.02 -13.51
CA THR A 10 13.51 -9.15 -14.59
C THR A 10 14.18 -9.46 -15.91
N ARG A 11 15.52 -9.52 -15.94
CA ARG A 11 16.29 -9.83 -17.14
C ARG A 11 16.18 -11.30 -17.54
N ASP A 12 16.33 -12.19 -16.56
CA ASP A 12 16.60 -13.61 -16.84
C ASP A 12 15.30 -14.41 -17.01
N ARG A 13 14.17 -13.93 -16.47
CA ARG A 13 12.87 -14.60 -16.55
C ARG A 13 11.80 -13.75 -17.22
N PHE A 14 11.51 -12.54 -16.70
CA PHE A 14 10.35 -11.76 -17.14
C PHE A 14 10.50 -11.29 -18.59
N VAL A 15 11.68 -10.84 -19.02
CA VAL A 15 11.90 -10.45 -20.42
C VAL A 15 11.73 -11.63 -21.35
N LYS A 16 12.27 -12.81 -21.02
CA LYS A 16 12.12 -14.02 -21.84
C LYS A 16 10.65 -14.41 -22.01
N VAL A 17 9.88 -14.43 -20.91
CA VAL A 17 8.45 -14.75 -20.95
C VAL A 17 7.68 -13.70 -21.74
N ALA A 18 7.99 -12.41 -21.58
CA ALA A 18 7.34 -11.34 -22.34
C ALA A 18 7.58 -11.49 -23.86
N VAL A 19 8.81 -11.81 -24.29
CA VAL A 19 9.13 -12.07 -25.70
C VAL A 19 8.35 -13.27 -26.22
N GLN A 20 8.29 -14.37 -25.48
CA GLN A 20 7.53 -15.57 -25.87
C GLN A 20 6.04 -15.27 -26.02
N LEU A 21 5.45 -14.48 -25.11
CA LEU A 21 4.04 -14.03 -25.21
C LEU A 21 3.81 -13.17 -26.46
N LEU A 22 4.71 -12.22 -26.74
CA LEU A 22 4.63 -11.35 -27.93
C LEU A 22 4.78 -12.12 -29.26
N THR A 23 5.53 -13.22 -29.23
CA THR A 23 5.71 -14.11 -30.41
C THR A 23 4.59 -15.16 -30.52
N GLY A 24 3.58 -15.11 -29.67
CA GLY A 24 2.39 -15.96 -29.77
C GLY A 24 2.57 -17.35 -29.12
N THR A 25 3.55 -17.55 -28.27
CA THR A 25 3.71 -18.81 -27.54
C THR A 25 2.47 -19.03 -26.61
N PRO A 26 1.78 -20.18 -26.70
CA PRO A 26 0.67 -20.50 -25.83
C PRO A 26 1.05 -20.52 -24.34
N LEU A 27 0.11 -20.08 -23.47
CA LEU A 27 0.37 -19.97 -22.03
C LEU A 27 0.74 -21.31 -21.36
N ASP A 28 0.19 -22.40 -21.84
CA ASP A 28 0.46 -23.78 -21.36
C ASP A 28 1.90 -24.25 -21.65
N GLN A 29 2.56 -23.62 -22.60
CA GLN A 29 3.99 -23.89 -22.92
C GLN A 29 4.96 -22.98 -22.12
N LEU A 30 4.46 -21.94 -21.46
CA LEU A 30 5.28 -20.99 -20.70
C LEU A 30 5.51 -21.44 -19.25
N GLY A 31 4.75 -22.39 -18.76
CA GLY A 31 4.88 -22.86 -17.38
C GLY A 31 3.84 -23.91 -17.00
N ILE A 32 3.96 -24.41 -15.79
CA ILE A 32 3.06 -25.40 -15.24
C ILE A 32 1.83 -24.67 -14.66
N LEU A 33 0.62 -25.08 -15.12
CA LEU A 33 -0.63 -24.59 -14.57
C LEU A 33 -0.71 -24.91 -13.06
N ARG A 34 -0.89 -23.89 -12.24
CA ARG A 34 -1.17 -24.06 -10.81
C ARG A 34 -2.68 -23.90 -10.58
N PRO A 35 -3.40 -24.98 -10.29
CA PRO A 35 -4.86 -24.95 -10.13
C PRO A 35 -5.31 -24.20 -8.88
N GLN A 36 -4.42 -24.00 -7.92
CA GLN A 36 -4.68 -23.22 -6.70
C GLN A 36 -3.59 -22.19 -6.50
N LEU A 37 -4.00 -20.94 -6.42
CA LEU A 37 -3.15 -19.85 -5.92
C LEU A 37 -3.16 -19.92 -4.39
N THR A 38 -1.97 -19.83 -3.78
CA THR A 38 -1.88 -19.66 -2.33
C THR A 38 -2.47 -18.28 -1.98
N SER A 39 -3.73 -18.27 -1.53
CA SER A 39 -4.33 -17.08 -0.96
C SER A 39 -3.63 -16.80 0.38
N ARG A 40 -2.94 -15.67 0.49
CA ARG A 40 -2.55 -15.16 1.81
C ARG A 40 -3.79 -14.54 2.43
N LEU A 41 -4.10 -14.92 3.65
CA LEU A 41 -5.09 -14.21 4.46
C LEU A 41 -4.61 -12.75 4.59
N LEU A 42 -5.17 -11.90 3.76
CA LEU A 42 -5.08 -10.45 3.97
C LEU A 42 -6.06 -10.16 5.11
N PHE A 43 -5.55 -9.66 6.21
CA PHE A 43 -6.42 -9.15 7.27
C PHE A 43 -7.20 -7.98 6.69
N GLU A 44 -8.49 -8.17 6.48
CA GLU A 44 -9.38 -7.10 6.04
C GLU A 44 -9.51 -6.06 7.15
N PRO A 45 -9.52 -4.76 6.82
CA PRO A 45 -9.75 -3.73 7.81
C PRO A 45 -11.19 -3.80 8.33
N ALA A 46 -11.40 -3.51 9.61
CA ALA A 46 -12.74 -3.39 10.14
C ALA A 46 -13.36 -2.05 9.72
N ILE A 47 -14.60 -2.11 9.26
CA ILE A 47 -15.29 -0.98 8.64
C ILE A 47 -16.50 -0.57 9.49
N SER A 48 -16.70 0.72 9.69
CA SER A 48 -17.93 1.31 10.17
C SER A 48 -18.41 2.42 9.23
N GLN A 49 -19.55 3.03 9.56
CA GLN A 49 -20.10 4.12 8.76
C GLN A 49 -19.14 5.31 8.62
N ASP A 50 -18.35 5.58 9.66
CA ASP A 50 -17.50 6.77 9.77
C ASP A 50 -16.03 6.45 10.00
N SER A 51 -15.62 5.18 9.91
CA SER A 51 -14.23 4.83 10.12
C SER A 51 -13.77 3.55 9.41
N ILE A 52 -12.47 3.48 9.15
CA ILE A 52 -11.76 2.27 8.72
C ILE A 52 -10.69 2.01 9.79
N LYS A 53 -10.72 0.83 10.40
CA LYS A 53 -9.70 0.37 11.34
C LYS A 53 -8.83 -0.66 10.64
N GLY A 54 -7.72 -0.21 10.15
CA GLY A 54 -6.69 -1.03 9.49
C GLY A 54 -5.46 -1.21 10.35
N MET A 55 -4.43 -1.73 9.71
CA MET A 55 -3.12 -1.96 10.33
C MET A 55 -2.01 -1.92 9.28
N VAL A 56 -0.79 -1.71 9.72
CA VAL A 56 0.41 -1.88 8.90
C VAL A 56 0.57 -3.36 8.54
N ILE A 57 0.71 -3.66 7.24
CA ILE A 57 0.92 -5.03 6.74
C ILE A 57 2.35 -5.27 6.25
N HIS A 58 3.06 -4.19 5.93
CA HIS A 58 4.43 -4.27 5.41
C HIS A 58 5.18 -2.96 5.69
N ILE A 59 6.46 -3.07 6.00
CA ILE A 59 7.41 -1.95 5.97
C ILE A 59 8.32 -2.21 4.77
N ASP A 60 8.45 -1.24 3.88
CA ASP A 60 9.27 -1.39 2.67
C ASP A 60 10.74 -1.07 2.92
N GLY A 61 11.58 -1.19 1.89
CA GLY A 61 13.02 -0.92 1.97
C GLY A 61 13.39 0.56 2.17
N TYR A 62 12.42 1.47 2.07
CA TYR A 62 12.56 2.91 2.33
C TYR A 62 11.98 3.32 3.67
N ASP A 63 11.57 2.35 4.49
CA ASP A 63 10.99 2.54 5.82
C ASP A 63 9.58 3.21 5.76
N ASN A 64 8.86 3.04 4.65
CA ASN A 64 7.47 3.42 4.53
C ASN A 64 6.57 2.32 5.08
N ALA A 65 5.48 2.72 5.76
CA ALA A 65 4.52 1.78 6.34
C ALA A 65 3.30 1.62 5.44
N ILE A 66 3.17 0.44 4.81
CA ILE A 66 2.07 0.07 3.93
C ILE A 66 0.97 -0.60 4.75
N THR A 67 -0.26 -0.13 4.61
CA THR A 67 -1.42 -0.62 5.38
C THR A 67 -2.29 -1.57 4.55
N ASN A 68 -3.28 -2.19 5.21
CA ASN A 68 -4.32 -2.97 4.55
C ASN A 68 -5.55 -2.13 4.13
N ILE A 69 -5.45 -0.80 4.07
CA ILE A 69 -6.52 0.11 3.66
C ILE A 69 -6.36 0.45 2.18
N SER A 70 -7.26 -0.04 1.33
CA SER A 70 -7.20 0.25 -0.10
C SER A 70 -7.77 1.63 -0.44
N ALA A 71 -7.28 2.21 -1.55
CA ALA A 71 -7.78 3.47 -2.10
C ALA A 71 -9.28 3.37 -2.45
N GLU A 72 -9.69 2.24 -2.99
CA GLU A 72 -11.08 1.98 -3.36
C GLU A 72 -12.00 2.02 -2.13
N LEU A 73 -11.64 1.28 -1.07
CA LEU A 73 -12.39 1.27 0.18
C LEU A 73 -12.44 2.66 0.83
N PHE A 74 -11.30 3.35 0.86
CA PHE A 74 -11.22 4.69 1.41
C PHE A 74 -12.15 5.67 0.66
N GLN A 75 -12.13 5.69 -0.67
CA GLN A 75 -12.97 6.59 -1.47
C GLN A 75 -14.45 6.25 -1.35
N GLN A 76 -14.80 4.97 -1.32
CA GLN A 76 -16.17 4.50 -1.14
C GLN A 76 -16.78 5.01 0.17
N LEU A 77 -16.00 4.99 1.25
CA LEU A 77 -16.48 5.39 2.58
C LEU A 77 -16.35 6.90 2.82
N ARG A 78 -15.32 7.54 2.27
CA ARG A 78 -15.07 8.98 2.46
C ARG A 78 -16.22 9.86 2.00
N ARG A 79 -16.84 9.59 0.84
CA ARG A 79 -17.96 10.38 0.27
C ARG A 79 -17.72 11.90 0.30
N LYS A 80 -16.49 12.32 -0.02
CA LYS A 80 -16.01 13.73 0.00
C LYS A 80 -15.96 14.38 1.40
N ARG A 81 -16.15 13.63 2.48
CA ARG A 81 -16.00 14.15 3.85
C ARG A 81 -14.53 14.46 4.16
N PRO A 82 -14.25 15.42 5.07
CA PRO A 82 -12.95 15.54 5.71
C PRO A 82 -12.62 14.24 6.46
N PHE A 83 -11.33 14.00 6.69
CA PHE A 83 -10.89 12.79 7.36
C PHE A 83 -9.63 13.05 8.19
N GLU A 84 -9.36 12.13 9.09
CA GLU A 84 -8.15 12.08 9.89
C GLU A 84 -7.62 10.64 9.88
N ILE A 85 -6.30 10.50 9.76
CA ILE A 85 -5.59 9.23 9.81
C ILE A 85 -4.78 9.23 11.11
N TYR A 86 -5.05 8.27 11.98
CA TYR A 86 -4.39 8.13 13.29
C TYR A 86 -3.50 6.89 13.30
N PHE A 87 -2.27 7.03 13.75
CA PHE A 87 -1.31 5.94 13.90
C PHE A 87 -0.25 6.31 14.94
N ALA A 88 0.11 5.40 15.83
CA ALA A 88 1.20 5.54 16.81
C ALA A 88 1.28 6.91 17.53
N GLY A 89 0.13 7.53 17.81
CA GLY A 89 0.05 8.86 18.43
C GLY A 89 0.17 10.04 17.47
N TYR A 90 0.39 9.80 16.19
CA TYR A 90 0.41 10.82 15.13
C TYR A 90 -0.96 10.95 14.46
N ARG A 91 -1.16 12.09 13.80
CA ARG A 91 -2.37 12.39 13.04
C ARG A 91 -2.04 13.10 11.74
N LEU A 92 -2.62 12.62 10.64
CA LEU A 92 -2.61 13.29 9.33
C LEU A 92 -4.05 13.54 8.89
N ASN A 93 -4.31 14.63 8.18
CA ASN A 93 -5.66 15.02 7.71
C ASN A 93 -5.73 15.26 6.20
N SER A 94 -4.66 14.96 5.49
CA SER A 94 -4.53 15.13 4.04
C SER A 94 -3.86 13.91 3.41
N LEU A 95 -4.16 13.73 2.13
CA LEU A 95 -3.46 12.76 1.28
C LEU A 95 -2.66 13.53 0.25
N MET A 96 -1.43 13.11 0.05
CA MET A 96 -0.51 13.65 -0.94
C MET A 96 -0.53 12.80 -2.22
N SER A 97 -0.14 13.41 -3.32
CA SER A 97 0.01 12.72 -4.61
C SER A 97 1.43 12.20 -4.82
N SER A 98 2.38 12.81 -4.13
CA SER A 98 3.81 12.51 -4.22
C SER A 98 4.49 12.70 -2.86
N TYR A 99 5.62 12.05 -2.64
CA TYR A 99 6.48 12.30 -1.47
C TYR A 99 7.00 13.74 -1.43
N LEU A 100 7.12 14.40 -2.60
CA LEU A 100 7.63 15.78 -2.73
C LEU A 100 6.58 16.85 -2.45
N ASP A 101 5.35 16.48 -2.15
CA ASP A 101 4.27 17.43 -1.83
C ASP A 101 4.39 18.03 -0.42
N VAL A 102 5.33 17.53 0.37
CA VAL A 102 5.65 18.02 1.72
C VAL A 102 7.14 18.34 1.83
N GLU A 103 7.54 19.08 2.86
CA GLU A 103 8.94 19.41 3.10
C GLU A 103 9.77 18.18 3.49
N VAL A 104 11.11 18.32 3.42
CA VAL A 104 12.03 17.25 3.85
C VAL A 104 11.82 16.96 5.33
N ALA A 105 11.79 15.68 5.68
CA ALA A 105 11.51 15.17 7.01
C ALA A 105 10.06 15.37 7.52
N GLU A 106 9.12 15.76 6.67
CA GLU A 106 7.70 15.77 7.01
C GLU A 106 7.04 14.41 6.73
N LEU A 107 6.13 14.04 7.65
CA LEU A 107 5.26 12.88 7.50
C LEU A 107 4.13 13.15 6.51
N LEU A 108 3.82 12.17 5.70
CA LEU A 108 2.72 12.23 4.73
C LEU A 108 1.99 10.89 4.65
N ALA A 109 0.79 10.94 4.10
CA ALA A 109 0.04 9.78 3.67
C ALA A 109 -0.31 9.88 2.20
N LEU A 110 -0.18 8.79 1.47
CA LEU A 110 -0.55 8.68 0.06
C LEU A 110 -1.07 7.26 -0.25
N PHE A 111 -1.63 7.07 -1.44
CA PHE A 111 -1.87 5.73 -1.96
C PHE A 111 -0.75 5.37 -2.93
N GLY A 112 0.05 4.37 -2.55
CA GLY A 112 1.12 3.86 -3.40
C GLY A 112 0.59 3.20 -4.68
N THR A 113 1.49 2.84 -5.60
CA THR A 113 1.15 2.16 -6.87
C THR A 113 0.47 0.80 -6.67
N HIS A 114 0.65 0.19 -5.50
CA HIS A 114 -0.05 -1.03 -5.07
C HIS A 114 -1.51 -0.78 -4.62
N GLY A 115 -1.99 0.48 -4.64
CA GLY A 115 -3.35 0.86 -4.29
C GLY A 115 -3.66 0.88 -2.79
N MET A 116 -2.67 0.71 -1.91
CA MET A 116 -2.87 0.73 -0.46
C MET A 116 -2.42 2.06 0.15
N LEU A 117 -3.04 2.45 1.26
CA LEU A 117 -2.64 3.60 2.05
C LEU A 117 -1.25 3.35 2.63
N GLU A 118 -0.38 4.31 2.41
CA GLU A 118 1.01 4.31 2.83
C GLU A 118 1.28 5.52 3.71
N ILE A 119 2.00 5.31 4.80
CA ILE A 119 2.53 6.35 5.67
C ILE A 119 4.02 6.44 5.40
N ALA A 120 4.47 7.61 5.02
CA ALA A 120 5.83 7.87 4.58
C ALA A 120 6.38 9.16 5.16
N MET A 121 7.66 9.40 4.93
CA MET A 121 8.36 10.66 5.24
C MET A 121 9.18 11.09 4.04
N ASN A 122 9.08 12.35 3.65
CA ASN A 122 9.90 12.86 2.56
C ASN A 122 11.39 12.84 2.96
N GLN A 123 12.20 12.04 2.25
CA GLN A 123 13.63 11.81 2.50
C GLN A 123 13.94 11.38 3.94
N GLY A 124 13.06 10.61 4.57
CA GLY A 124 13.22 10.14 5.93
C GLY A 124 12.65 8.74 6.16
N ASN A 125 12.76 8.28 7.40
CA ASN A 125 12.41 6.93 7.83
C ASN A 125 11.15 6.96 8.69
N ALA A 126 9.97 6.87 8.05
CA ALA A 126 8.68 7.04 8.72
C ALA A 126 8.41 5.97 9.78
N ALA A 127 8.64 4.70 9.45
CA ALA A 127 8.35 3.61 10.37
C ALA A 127 9.25 3.66 11.61
N SER A 128 10.55 3.88 11.42
CA SER A 128 11.52 4.00 12.54
C SER A 128 11.22 5.20 13.42
N LEU A 129 10.91 6.37 12.82
CA LEU A 129 10.61 7.58 13.59
C LEU A 129 9.33 7.43 14.41
N CYS A 130 8.28 6.86 13.83
CA CYS A 130 6.98 6.76 14.47
C CYS A 130 6.80 5.46 15.27
N GLY A 131 7.79 4.56 15.28
CA GLY A 131 7.67 3.25 15.93
C GLY A 131 6.62 2.36 15.26
N LEU A 132 6.50 2.44 13.92
CA LEU A 132 5.55 1.62 13.17
C LEU A 132 6.16 0.26 12.89
N GLU A 133 5.44 -0.76 13.26
CA GLU A 133 5.77 -2.16 13.00
C GLU A 133 4.62 -2.85 12.30
N LYS A 134 4.87 -4.03 11.77
CA LYS A 134 3.81 -4.88 11.23
C LYS A 134 2.74 -5.12 12.30
N TYR A 135 1.47 -4.90 11.91
CA TYR A 135 0.27 -4.95 12.76
C TYR A 135 0.03 -3.71 13.63
N THR A 136 0.85 -2.68 13.57
CA THR A 136 0.53 -1.40 14.22
C THR A 136 -0.82 -0.89 13.68
N PRO A 137 -1.78 -0.53 14.56
CA PRO A 137 -3.08 -0.02 14.13
C PRO A 137 -2.96 1.31 13.38
N VAL A 138 -3.71 1.41 12.28
CA VAL A 138 -3.90 2.64 11.50
C VAL A 138 -5.39 2.85 11.32
N ASN A 139 -5.91 3.95 11.87
CA ASN A 139 -7.34 4.23 11.88
C ASN A 139 -7.64 5.47 11.04
N VAL A 140 -8.58 5.36 10.11
CA VAL A 140 -9.14 6.50 9.37
C VAL A 140 -10.49 6.84 9.97
N ARG A 141 -10.70 8.11 10.33
CA ARG A 141 -12.00 8.65 10.77
C ARG A 141 -12.49 9.65 9.74
N PHE A 142 -13.73 9.52 9.32
CA PHE A 142 -14.43 10.47 8.45
C PHE A 142 -15.28 11.40 9.29
N ILE A 143 -15.11 12.72 9.09
CA ILE A 143 -15.76 13.75 9.90
C ILE A 143 -17.10 14.09 9.26
N ASN A 144 -18.17 14.00 10.02
CA ASN A 144 -19.50 14.42 9.58
C ASN A 144 -19.68 15.93 9.75
N ALA A 145 -20.48 16.55 8.87
CA ALA A 145 -20.73 17.99 8.90
C ALA A 145 -21.29 18.51 10.24
N ALA A 146 -21.93 17.65 11.03
CA ALA A 146 -22.43 17.99 12.36
C ALA A 146 -21.32 18.15 13.43
N GLU A 147 -20.11 17.67 13.20
CA GLU A 147 -18.98 17.74 14.15
C GLU A 147 -18.07 18.96 13.94
N THR A 148 -18.33 19.77 12.90
CA THR A 148 -17.47 20.91 12.54
C THR A 148 -17.79 22.19 13.31
N PHE A 149 -18.78 22.19 14.21
CA PHE A 149 -19.28 23.37 14.96
C PHE A 149 -19.13 23.25 16.48
N VAL A 150 -18.04 22.66 16.97
CA VAL A 150 -17.72 22.71 18.42
C VAL A 150 -16.33 23.29 18.62
#